data_9c6417ad9a0fdab53f44973f21c18536
#
_entry.id   9c6417ad9a0fdab53f44973f21c18536
#
_cell.length_a   1.000
_cell.length_b   1.000
_cell.length_c   1.000
_cell.angle_alpha   90.00
_cell.angle_beta   90.00
_cell.angle_gamma   90.00
#
_symmetry.space_group_name_H-M   'P 1'
#
loop_
_entity.id
_entity.type
_entity.pdbx_description
1 polymer ?
#
loop_
_entity_poly.entity_id
_entity_poly.type
_entity_poly.pdbx_seq_one_letter_code
_entity_poly.pdbx_strand_id
1 'polypeptide(L)'
;MRFALLTLAFAACTTTEPAVTGATSLAITIVSPADVGDVATRLTQTSITATINIQAKDALGNNDATYNHTVGVYAHYLGTLTPRLDATPITTIKVVNGVAANQTVTLPPTFGPTTIWIDDSKDVNPTYATGVSATIWFRDPFISDIQDPIGFTGNDAFDFAPLDGKNISVKSSRYGATGKLVVTSVFAQGYTVADVNCPGGVAPCTSQAYDYIEVFSFSAPADQNRLFISEGQTITGFAGGITEFDGLTEIGFPQTFVGPTSVIDKALEPAVAKFDQTWFTTNKIHFEENEANALEIDGAVVCPLDATYTTYKQWKIDPSGVGSAAACGSKDLISVISAGVVDLDPGTLVGKVVPKIVGILRPINIGSFNVWIIYPRSAADITTN
;
A
#
# COMPACT_ATOMS: atom_id res chain seq x y z
N MET A 1 6.00 -18.72 -79.16
CA MET A 1 5.99 -18.24 -77.79
C MET A 1 6.71 -19.24 -76.91
N ARG A 2 7.93 -18.92 -76.43
CA ARG A 2 8.71 -19.78 -75.53
C ARG A 2 8.57 -19.16 -74.15
N PHE A 3 7.92 -19.86 -73.20
CA PHE A 3 7.87 -19.47 -71.79
C PHE A 3 9.20 -19.96 -71.10
N ALA A 4 9.97 -18.99 -70.61
CA ALA A 4 11.10 -19.29 -69.75
C ALA A 4 10.61 -19.41 -68.30
N LEU A 5 10.75 -20.59 -67.70
CA LEU A 5 10.48 -20.84 -66.30
C LEU A 5 11.64 -20.25 -65.48
N LEU A 6 11.38 -19.21 -64.70
CA LEU A 6 12.35 -18.60 -63.80
C LEU A 6 12.23 -19.35 -62.43
N THR A 7 13.20 -20.23 -62.16
CA THR A 7 13.28 -20.91 -60.86
C THR A 7 13.98 -19.96 -59.88
N LEU A 8 13.22 -19.39 -58.93
CA LEU A 8 13.80 -18.67 -57.77
C LEU A 8 14.32 -19.70 -56.77
N ALA A 9 15.65 -19.79 -56.62
CA ALA A 9 16.31 -20.51 -55.56
C ALA A 9 16.24 -19.63 -54.27
N PHE A 10 15.39 -19.99 -53.31
CA PHE A 10 15.49 -19.43 -51.97
C PHE A 10 16.69 -20.00 -51.27
N ALA A 11 17.78 -19.22 -51.14
CA ALA A 11 18.83 -19.51 -50.20
C ALA A 11 18.29 -19.23 -48.79
N ALA A 12 17.88 -20.28 -48.08
CA ALA A 12 17.61 -20.17 -46.64
C ALA A 12 18.98 -19.91 -45.97
N CYS A 13 19.17 -18.68 -45.53
CA CYS A 13 20.23 -18.39 -44.55
C CYS A 13 19.90 -19.16 -43.27
N THR A 14 20.42 -20.34 -43.11
CA THR A 14 20.54 -20.97 -41.80
C THR A 14 21.69 -20.27 -41.07
N THR A 15 21.37 -19.17 -40.41
CA THR A 15 22.22 -18.67 -39.31
C THR A 15 22.08 -19.71 -38.21
N THR A 16 23.05 -20.61 -38.10
CA THR A 16 23.22 -21.36 -36.85
C THR A 16 23.61 -20.34 -35.82
N GLU A 17 22.66 -19.98 -34.99
CA GLU A 17 22.97 -19.21 -33.78
C GLU A 17 24.04 -20.04 -33.00
N PRO A 18 25.13 -19.42 -32.53
CA PRO A 18 26.09 -20.10 -31.70
C PRO A 18 25.33 -20.72 -30.51
N ALA A 19 25.55 -22.01 -30.27
CA ALA A 19 24.95 -22.70 -29.14
C ALA A 19 25.33 -21.93 -27.87
N VAL A 20 24.35 -21.51 -27.11
CA VAL A 20 24.58 -20.87 -25.81
C VAL A 20 25.27 -21.93 -24.93
N THR A 21 26.55 -21.73 -24.65
CA THR A 21 27.31 -22.60 -23.76
C THR A 21 27.28 -22.03 -22.35
N GLY A 22 27.09 -22.92 -21.36
CA GLY A 22 27.02 -22.57 -19.96
C GLY A 22 25.58 -22.52 -19.39
N ALA A 23 25.48 -22.22 -18.13
CA ALA A 23 24.19 -22.17 -17.45
C ALA A 23 23.33 -20.99 -17.96
N THR A 24 22.10 -21.30 -18.30
CA THR A 24 21.11 -20.34 -18.74
C THR A 24 20.01 -20.15 -17.70
N SER A 25 19.88 -21.07 -16.74
CA SER A 25 18.90 -21.01 -15.67
C SER A 25 19.39 -21.68 -14.39
N LEU A 26 18.76 -21.31 -13.28
CA LEU A 26 19.04 -21.83 -11.94
C LEU A 26 17.75 -22.45 -11.39
N ALA A 27 17.71 -23.77 -11.28
CA ALA A 27 16.59 -24.47 -10.66
C ALA A 27 16.67 -24.35 -9.14
N ILE A 28 15.60 -23.88 -8.49
CA ILE A 28 15.50 -23.76 -7.05
C ILE A 28 14.48 -24.77 -6.53
N THR A 29 14.89 -25.56 -5.54
CA THR A 29 14.01 -26.45 -4.81
C THR A 29 13.95 -26.01 -3.35
N ILE A 30 12.75 -25.74 -2.83
CA ILE A 30 12.53 -25.52 -1.39
C ILE A 30 12.49 -26.89 -0.71
N VAL A 31 13.43 -27.14 0.19
CA VAL A 31 13.56 -28.39 0.95
C VAL A 31 12.76 -28.29 2.26
N SER A 32 12.80 -27.11 2.89
CA SER A 32 12.09 -26.80 4.13
C SER A 32 11.67 -25.33 4.13
N PRO A 33 10.49 -24.99 4.66
CA PRO A 33 9.47 -25.91 5.14
C PRO A 33 8.84 -26.71 4.00
N ALA A 34 8.31 -27.89 4.30
CA ALA A 34 7.59 -28.71 3.31
C ALA A 34 6.23 -28.07 2.91
N ASP A 35 5.61 -27.36 3.85
CA ASP A 35 4.39 -26.59 3.60
C ASP A 35 4.75 -25.14 3.29
N VAL A 36 4.43 -24.71 2.09
CA VAL A 36 4.58 -23.34 1.59
C VAL A 36 3.23 -22.67 1.34
N GLY A 37 2.14 -23.29 1.81
CA GLY A 37 0.78 -22.86 1.55
C GLY A 37 0.34 -23.06 0.10
N ASP A 38 -0.89 -22.67 -0.17
CA ASP A 38 -1.47 -22.60 -1.51
C ASP A 38 -2.46 -21.44 -1.63
N VAL A 39 -3.12 -21.30 -2.78
CA VAL A 39 -4.06 -20.21 -3.04
C VAL A 39 -5.26 -20.24 -2.06
N ALA A 40 -5.67 -21.41 -1.58
CA ALA A 40 -6.80 -21.58 -0.67
C ALA A 40 -6.36 -21.58 0.80
N THR A 41 -5.16 -22.10 1.07
CA THR A 41 -4.62 -22.26 2.42
C THR A 41 -3.33 -21.47 2.56
N ARG A 42 -3.46 -20.20 2.96
CA ARG A 42 -2.35 -19.28 3.13
C ARG A 42 -1.60 -19.53 4.43
N LEU A 43 -0.29 -19.31 4.41
CA LEU A 43 0.51 -19.26 5.63
C LEU A 43 0.07 -18.07 6.50
N THR A 44 -0.10 -18.28 7.79
CA THR A 44 -0.48 -17.20 8.72
C THR A 44 0.71 -16.31 9.09
N GLN A 45 1.91 -16.87 9.09
CA GLN A 45 3.15 -16.12 9.30
C GLN A 45 3.52 -15.28 8.07
N THR A 46 4.22 -14.18 8.31
CA THR A 46 4.70 -13.27 7.28
C THR A 46 6.19 -13.39 7.00
N SER A 47 6.91 -14.22 7.74
CA SER A 47 8.34 -14.49 7.56
C SER A 47 8.61 -15.96 7.77
N ILE A 48 9.50 -16.53 6.96
CA ILE A 48 9.96 -17.92 7.10
C ILE A 48 11.47 -18.02 6.88
N THR A 49 12.07 -19.02 7.51
CA THR A 49 13.41 -19.47 7.17
C THR A 49 13.31 -20.71 6.32
N ALA A 50 13.73 -20.60 5.06
CA ALA A 50 13.69 -21.68 4.10
C ALA A 50 15.08 -22.33 3.93
N THR A 51 15.11 -23.65 3.75
CA THR A 51 16.27 -24.37 3.23
C THR A 51 16.03 -24.64 1.75
N ILE A 52 16.97 -24.23 0.89
CA ILE A 52 16.85 -24.38 -0.56
C ILE A 52 18.04 -25.14 -1.15
N ASN A 53 17.78 -25.82 -2.26
CA ASN A 53 18.83 -26.30 -3.16
C ASN A 53 18.81 -25.51 -4.45
N ILE A 54 19.99 -25.21 -4.99
CA ILE A 54 20.18 -24.53 -6.27
C ILE A 54 20.95 -25.47 -7.20
N GLN A 55 20.46 -25.63 -8.44
CA GLN A 55 21.10 -26.41 -9.49
C GLN A 55 21.18 -25.60 -10.77
N ALA A 56 22.38 -25.36 -11.26
CA ALA A 56 22.60 -24.70 -12.55
C ALA A 56 22.22 -25.64 -13.71
N LYS A 57 21.53 -25.08 -14.72
CA LYS A 57 21.03 -25.80 -15.89
C LYS A 57 21.50 -25.13 -17.18
N ASP A 58 21.93 -25.92 -18.13
CA ASP A 58 22.21 -25.48 -19.51
C ASP A 58 20.91 -25.21 -20.30
N ALA A 59 21.05 -24.79 -21.55
CA ALA A 59 19.92 -24.49 -22.42
C ALA A 59 19.05 -25.73 -22.76
N LEU A 60 19.56 -26.93 -22.54
CA LEU A 60 18.85 -28.19 -22.74
C LEU A 60 18.23 -28.74 -21.44
N GLY A 61 18.45 -28.04 -20.34
CA GLY A 61 17.95 -28.46 -19.01
C GLY A 61 18.86 -29.47 -18.29
N ASN A 62 20.01 -29.76 -18.79
CA ASN A 62 20.98 -30.63 -18.12
C ASN A 62 21.72 -29.85 -17.03
N ASN A 63 22.28 -30.58 -16.07
CA ASN A 63 23.09 -29.96 -15.04
C ASN A 63 24.39 -29.40 -15.64
N ASP A 64 24.70 -28.14 -15.35
CA ASP A 64 25.94 -27.51 -15.75
C ASP A 64 26.94 -27.48 -14.58
N ALA A 65 27.85 -28.44 -14.55
CA ALA A 65 28.88 -28.52 -13.52
C ALA A 65 30.01 -27.47 -13.69
N THR A 66 29.99 -26.68 -14.75
CA THR A 66 31.01 -25.64 -14.97
C THR A 66 30.63 -24.32 -14.32
N TYR A 67 29.36 -24.16 -13.88
CA TYR A 67 28.85 -22.95 -13.25
C TYR A 67 29.43 -22.75 -11.84
N ASN A 68 30.20 -21.69 -11.65
CA ASN A 68 30.89 -21.34 -10.40
C ASN A 68 30.74 -19.85 -10.10
N HIS A 69 29.54 -19.42 -9.75
CA HIS A 69 29.18 -18.02 -9.54
C HIS A 69 28.55 -17.76 -8.17
N THR A 70 28.56 -16.50 -7.76
CA THR A 70 27.82 -16.02 -6.60
C THR A 70 26.49 -15.48 -7.06
N VAL A 71 25.40 -15.97 -6.48
CA VAL A 71 24.04 -15.50 -6.80
C VAL A 71 23.49 -14.65 -5.67
N GLY A 72 22.84 -13.55 -6.02
CA GLY A 72 21.98 -12.79 -5.11
C GLY A 72 20.65 -13.51 -4.91
N VAL A 73 20.12 -13.47 -3.69
CA VAL A 73 18.83 -14.06 -3.32
C VAL A 73 17.86 -12.96 -2.95
N TYR A 74 16.65 -13.01 -3.47
CA TYR A 74 15.63 -11.98 -3.29
C TYR A 74 14.28 -12.60 -2.95
N ALA A 75 13.48 -11.93 -2.13
CA ALA A 75 12.05 -12.18 -2.05
C ALA A 75 11.37 -11.43 -3.19
N HIS A 76 10.72 -12.15 -4.08
CA HIS A 76 9.99 -11.56 -5.20
C HIS A 76 8.50 -11.73 -4.99
N TYR A 77 7.84 -10.66 -4.51
CA TYR A 77 6.40 -10.59 -4.46
C TYR A 77 5.84 -10.48 -5.89
N LEU A 78 4.89 -11.33 -6.24
CA LEU A 78 4.39 -11.42 -7.63
C LEU A 78 3.64 -10.17 -8.11
N GLY A 79 3.18 -9.33 -7.17
CA GLY A 79 2.56 -8.03 -7.45
C GLY A 79 3.51 -6.84 -7.41
N THR A 80 4.83 -7.02 -7.46
CA THR A 80 5.79 -5.91 -7.38
C THR A 80 5.65 -4.96 -8.57
N LEU A 81 5.47 -3.66 -8.30
CA LEU A 81 5.37 -2.61 -9.31
C LEU A 81 6.75 -2.13 -9.80
N THR A 82 7.74 -2.12 -8.92
CA THR A 82 9.08 -1.63 -9.23
C THR A 82 9.94 -2.70 -9.89
N PRO A 83 10.79 -2.33 -10.86
CA PRO A 83 11.77 -3.24 -11.42
C PRO A 83 12.71 -3.78 -10.34
N ARG A 84 12.94 -5.08 -10.35
CA ARG A 84 13.79 -5.74 -9.36
C ARG A 84 15.29 -5.44 -9.51
N LEU A 85 15.72 -4.91 -10.63
CA LEU A 85 17.12 -4.70 -10.99
C LEU A 85 17.94 -3.92 -9.95
N ASP A 86 17.28 -3.04 -9.19
CA ASP A 86 17.93 -2.21 -8.17
C ASP A 86 17.77 -2.78 -6.74
N ALA A 87 17.11 -3.92 -6.58
CA ALA A 87 16.89 -4.52 -5.27
C ALA A 87 18.20 -4.97 -4.63
N THR A 88 18.30 -4.77 -3.32
CA THR A 88 19.38 -5.35 -2.52
C THR A 88 19.06 -6.83 -2.24
N PRO A 89 19.98 -7.77 -2.47
CA PRO A 89 19.74 -9.16 -2.12
C PRO A 89 19.62 -9.34 -0.61
N ILE A 90 18.71 -10.22 -0.19
CA ILE A 90 18.55 -10.65 1.21
C ILE A 90 19.85 -11.29 1.70
N THR A 91 20.46 -12.11 0.84
CA THR A 91 21.73 -12.78 1.07
C THR A 91 22.37 -13.15 -0.27
N THR A 92 23.61 -13.63 -0.23
CA THR A 92 24.29 -14.18 -1.39
C THR A 92 24.68 -15.63 -1.13
N ILE A 93 24.62 -16.46 -2.18
CA ILE A 93 24.97 -17.88 -2.12
C ILE A 93 26.02 -18.17 -3.20
N LYS A 94 27.10 -18.88 -2.83
CA LYS A 94 28.06 -19.33 -3.79
C LYS A 94 27.64 -20.71 -4.35
N VAL A 95 27.45 -20.78 -5.65
CA VAL A 95 27.19 -22.00 -6.38
C VAL A 95 28.54 -22.54 -6.85
N VAL A 96 28.87 -23.81 -6.58
CA VAL A 96 30.14 -24.46 -6.92
C VAL A 96 29.85 -25.73 -7.68
N ASN A 97 30.53 -25.90 -8.84
CA ASN A 97 30.31 -27.03 -9.75
C ASN A 97 28.80 -27.22 -10.08
N GLY A 98 28.12 -26.09 -10.27
CA GLY A 98 26.71 -26.04 -10.61
C GLY A 98 25.73 -26.30 -9.46
N VAL A 99 26.17 -26.48 -8.22
CA VAL A 99 25.32 -26.87 -7.08
C VAL A 99 25.57 -25.99 -5.88
N ALA A 100 24.47 -25.62 -5.20
CA ALA A 100 24.49 -25.17 -3.80
C ALA A 100 23.37 -25.90 -3.05
N ALA A 101 23.75 -26.82 -2.17
CA ALA A 101 22.80 -27.65 -1.45
C ALA A 101 22.56 -27.14 -0.02
N ASN A 102 21.34 -27.31 0.49
CA ASN A 102 20.94 -27.01 1.87
C ASN A 102 21.29 -25.59 2.32
N GLN A 103 21.05 -24.61 1.46
CA GLN A 103 21.30 -23.21 1.78
C GLN A 103 20.13 -22.64 2.58
N THR A 104 20.43 -21.95 3.68
CA THR A 104 19.44 -21.31 4.52
C THR A 104 19.18 -19.88 4.05
N VAL A 105 17.91 -19.54 3.84
CA VAL A 105 17.44 -18.21 3.44
C VAL A 105 16.31 -17.80 4.37
N THR A 106 16.47 -16.68 5.08
CA THR A 106 15.39 -16.08 5.87
C THR A 106 14.72 -14.98 5.05
N LEU A 107 13.46 -15.18 4.69
CA LEU A 107 12.66 -14.16 4.02
C LEU A 107 12.23 -13.12 5.04
N PRO A 108 12.34 -11.81 4.71
CA PRO A 108 11.80 -10.74 5.56
C PRO A 108 10.28 -10.83 5.64
N PRO A 109 9.62 -10.01 6.48
CA PRO A 109 8.17 -9.90 6.49
C PRO A 109 7.64 -9.67 5.07
N THR A 110 6.70 -10.54 4.66
CA THR A 110 6.22 -10.63 3.29
C THR A 110 4.75 -11.03 3.29
N PHE A 111 3.97 -10.51 2.34
CA PHE A 111 2.54 -10.77 2.22
C PHE A 111 2.20 -11.28 0.82
N GLY A 112 1.14 -12.08 0.72
CA GLY A 112 0.66 -12.58 -0.54
C GLY A 112 1.58 -13.62 -1.23
N PRO A 113 1.38 -13.89 -2.52
CA PRO A 113 2.17 -14.86 -3.27
C PRO A 113 3.59 -14.34 -3.54
N THR A 114 4.58 -15.05 -3.04
CA THR A 114 5.99 -14.66 -3.11
C THR A 114 6.85 -15.81 -3.59
N THR A 115 7.88 -15.54 -4.36
CA THR A 115 8.88 -16.51 -4.78
C THR A 115 10.27 -16.13 -4.27
N ILE A 116 11.12 -17.11 -4.07
CA ILE A 116 12.55 -16.86 -3.93
C ILE A 116 13.09 -16.71 -5.36
N TRP A 117 13.63 -15.56 -5.65
CA TRP A 117 14.31 -15.30 -6.90
C TRP A 117 15.81 -15.27 -6.67
N ILE A 118 16.57 -15.81 -7.62
CA ILE A 118 18.04 -15.72 -7.61
C ILE A 118 18.55 -15.29 -8.98
N ASP A 119 19.63 -14.54 -8.98
CA ASP A 119 20.40 -14.22 -10.18
C ASP A 119 21.85 -13.96 -9.85
N ASP A 120 22.72 -14.05 -10.88
CA ASP A 120 24.16 -13.79 -10.76
C ASP A 120 24.56 -12.40 -11.26
N SER A 121 23.61 -11.48 -11.44
CA SER A 121 23.87 -10.13 -11.97
C SER A 121 24.85 -9.30 -11.14
N LYS A 122 25.04 -9.66 -9.87
CA LYS A 122 25.99 -9.02 -8.95
C LYS A 122 27.32 -9.77 -8.81
N ASP A 123 27.51 -10.89 -9.54
CA ASP A 123 28.79 -11.57 -9.60
C ASP A 123 29.83 -10.73 -10.35
N VAL A 124 31.12 -11.01 -10.12
CA VAL A 124 32.24 -10.32 -10.79
C VAL A 124 32.24 -10.58 -12.29
N ASN A 125 31.79 -11.78 -12.70
CA ASN A 125 31.68 -12.19 -14.11
C ASN A 125 30.31 -12.82 -14.35
N PRO A 126 29.22 -12.05 -14.43
CA PRO A 126 27.87 -12.59 -14.50
C PRO A 126 27.62 -13.30 -15.83
N THR A 127 26.89 -14.41 -15.77
CA THR A 127 26.34 -15.09 -16.96
C THR A 127 24.89 -14.70 -17.21
N TYR A 128 24.30 -13.92 -16.28
CA TYR A 128 22.90 -13.53 -16.25
C TYR A 128 21.92 -14.70 -16.11
N ALA A 129 22.39 -15.81 -15.55
CA ALA A 129 21.53 -16.92 -15.19
C ALA A 129 20.59 -16.54 -14.05
N THR A 130 19.32 -16.90 -14.18
CA THR A 130 18.27 -16.57 -13.21
C THR A 130 17.49 -17.80 -12.79
N GLY A 131 16.88 -17.76 -11.62
CA GLY A 131 16.01 -18.82 -11.13
C GLY A 131 14.89 -18.32 -10.24
N VAL A 132 13.79 -19.07 -10.24
CA VAL A 132 12.60 -18.78 -9.45
C VAL A 132 12.15 -20.06 -8.74
N SER A 133 11.84 -19.98 -7.45
CA SER A 133 11.29 -21.11 -6.69
C SER A 133 9.80 -21.33 -7.01
N ALA A 134 9.24 -22.42 -6.48
CA ALA A 134 7.79 -22.51 -6.28
C ALA A 134 7.29 -21.33 -5.44
N THR A 135 6.02 -20.96 -5.65
CA THR A 135 5.40 -19.87 -4.91
C THR A 135 5.17 -20.27 -3.45
N ILE A 136 5.55 -19.37 -2.55
CA ILE A 136 5.21 -19.40 -1.13
C ILE A 136 4.00 -18.51 -0.95
N TRP A 137 2.96 -19.04 -0.35
CA TRP A 137 1.67 -18.38 -0.24
C TRP A 137 1.48 -17.80 1.17
N PHE A 138 2.06 -16.64 1.43
CA PHE A 138 1.79 -15.89 2.66
C PHE A 138 0.35 -15.37 2.68
N ARG A 139 -0.17 -15.06 3.87
CA ARG A 139 -1.46 -14.37 3.98
C ARG A 139 -1.44 -13.04 3.22
N ASP A 140 -2.59 -12.62 2.76
CA ASP A 140 -2.74 -11.28 2.23
C ASP A 140 -2.60 -10.25 3.38
N PRO A 141 -2.18 -9.00 3.12
CA PRO A 141 -2.05 -7.98 4.15
C PRO A 141 -3.43 -7.53 4.66
N PHE A 142 -3.48 -7.11 5.91
CA PHE A 142 -4.55 -6.30 6.46
C PHE A 142 -4.27 -4.81 6.19
N ILE A 143 -5.24 -3.93 6.43
CA ILE A 143 -5.02 -2.47 6.30
C ILE A 143 -3.87 -2.04 7.22
N SER A 144 -3.85 -2.51 8.45
CA SER A 144 -2.78 -2.19 9.40
C SER A 144 -1.38 -2.65 9.00
N ASP A 145 -1.23 -3.71 8.22
CA ASP A 145 0.08 -4.13 7.71
C ASP A 145 0.60 -3.17 6.60
N ILE A 146 -0.29 -2.39 6.02
CA ILE A 146 0.03 -1.39 4.99
C ILE A 146 0.35 -0.05 5.64
N GLN A 147 -0.45 0.34 6.62
CA GLN A 147 -0.42 1.66 7.25
C GLN A 147 0.56 1.80 8.41
N ASP A 148 0.84 0.71 9.17
CA ASP A 148 1.73 0.76 10.32
C ASP A 148 3.20 0.86 9.87
N PRO A 149 3.84 2.03 9.94
CA PRO A 149 5.18 2.23 9.42
C PRO A 149 6.21 1.48 10.25
N ILE A 150 7.17 0.83 9.59
CA ILE A 150 8.28 0.17 10.27
C ILE A 150 9.29 1.21 10.73
N GLY A 151 9.42 1.36 12.05
CA GLY A 151 10.44 2.23 12.64
C GLY A 151 10.06 3.71 12.66
N PHE A 152 8.80 4.00 12.98
CA PHE A 152 8.33 5.36 13.20
C PHE A 152 9.30 6.17 14.06
N THR A 153 9.81 7.26 13.54
CA THR A 153 10.82 8.12 14.21
C THR A 153 10.21 9.29 14.96
N GLY A 154 8.97 9.63 14.67
CA GLY A 154 8.21 10.63 15.40
C GLY A 154 8.63 12.09 15.18
N ASN A 155 9.34 12.41 14.14
CA ASN A 155 9.91 13.73 13.92
C ASN A 155 9.16 14.60 12.91
N ASP A 156 7.85 14.70 12.99
CA ASP A 156 7.04 15.36 11.96
C ASP A 156 7.19 14.75 10.54
N ALA A 157 7.99 13.70 10.44
CA ALA A 157 8.16 12.97 9.21
C ALA A 157 6.98 12.02 9.05
N PHE A 158 6.39 12.06 7.90
CA PHE A 158 5.43 11.07 7.45
C PHE A 158 6.24 9.85 7.06
N ASP A 159 6.08 8.76 7.79
CA ASP A 159 6.82 7.54 7.53
C ASP A 159 6.16 6.75 6.39
N PHE A 160 7.00 6.06 5.62
CA PHE A 160 6.53 5.37 4.42
C PHE A 160 5.82 4.07 4.74
N ALA A 161 4.78 3.77 3.97
CA ALA A 161 4.09 2.49 4.01
C ALA A 161 5.06 1.33 3.79
N PRO A 162 5.03 0.26 4.61
CA PRO A 162 5.93 -0.89 4.49
C PRO A 162 5.86 -1.61 3.15
N LEU A 163 4.74 -1.47 2.45
CA LEU A 163 4.45 -2.13 1.18
C LEU A 163 4.42 -1.17 -0.01
N ASP A 164 4.97 0.05 0.12
CA ASP A 164 5.06 1.02 -0.99
C ASP A 164 5.65 0.38 -2.26
N GLY A 165 5.10 0.74 -3.41
CA GLY A 165 5.47 0.20 -4.71
C GLY A 165 5.02 -1.24 -4.97
N LYS A 166 4.14 -1.83 -4.15
CA LYS A 166 3.63 -3.19 -4.34
C LYS A 166 2.17 -3.18 -4.77
N ASN A 167 1.80 -4.13 -5.62
CA ASN A 167 0.43 -4.43 -5.97
C ASN A 167 -0.10 -5.49 -5.01
N ILE A 168 -1.10 -5.16 -4.22
CA ILE A 168 -1.61 -6.03 -3.15
C ILE A 168 -3.13 -6.26 -3.27
N SER A 169 -3.60 -7.20 -2.47
CA SER A 169 -5.03 -7.39 -2.22
C SER A 169 -5.28 -7.48 -0.72
N VAL A 170 -6.15 -6.65 -0.19
CA VAL A 170 -6.74 -6.84 1.13
C VAL A 170 -8.02 -7.64 0.94
N LYS A 171 -8.14 -8.80 1.57
CA LYS A 171 -9.27 -9.75 1.37
C LYS A 171 -10.01 -10.08 2.65
N SER A 172 -9.55 -9.59 3.76
CA SER A 172 -10.15 -9.87 5.07
C SER A 172 -9.79 -8.80 6.09
N SER A 173 -10.63 -8.69 7.10
CA SER A 173 -10.35 -7.93 8.30
C SER A 173 -9.34 -8.64 9.20
N ARG A 174 -8.50 -7.87 9.89
CA ARG A 174 -7.60 -8.41 10.95
C ARG A 174 -8.35 -8.98 12.15
N TYR A 175 -9.61 -8.64 12.30
CA TYR A 175 -10.47 -9.10 13.41
C TYR A 175 -11.17 -10.44 13.12
N GLY A 176 -10.83 -11.09 12.01
CA GLY A 176 -11.37 -12.41 11.67
C GLY A 176 -12.88 -12.43 11.51
N ALA A 177 -13.57 -13.35 12.19
CA ALA A 177 -15.00 -13.57 12.00
C ALA A 177 -15.90 -12.39 12.44
N THR A 178 -15.41 -11.52 13.32
CA THR A 178 -16.16 -10.32 13.77
C THR A 178 -15.79 -9.07 12.97
N GLY A 179 -14.77 -9.19 12.11
CA GLY A 179 -14.25 -8.08 11.35
C GLY A 179 -15.05 -7.79 10.09
N LYS A 180 -15.05 -6.52 9.72
CA LYS A 180 -15.62 -6.01 8.46
C LYS A 180 -14.73 -4.93 7.87
N LEU A 181 -14.70 -4.83 6.56
CA LEU A 181 -14.16 -3.67 5.84
C LEU A 181 -15.35 -2.76 5.51
N VAL A 182 -15.37 -1.56 6.05
CA VAL A 182 -16.49 -0.61 5.93
C VAL A 182 -16.02 0.67 5.25
N VAL A 183 -16.74 1.11 4.23
CA VAL A 183 -16.50 2.41 3.57
C VAL A 183 -16.95 3.53 4.48
N THR A 184 -16.05 4.43 4.85
CA THR A 184 -16.30 5.51 5.81
C THR A 184 -16.47 6.89 5.18
N SER A 185 -16.06 7.04 3.92
CA SER A 185 -16.29 8.25 3.14
C SER A 185 -16.20 7.93 1.65
N VAL A 186 -16.93 8.66 0.82
CA VAL A 186 -16.86 8.57 -0.64
C VAL A 186 -16.70 9.98 -1.21
N PHE A 187 -15.76 10.13 -2.12
CA PHE A 187 -15.48 11.39 -2.82
C PHE A 187 -15.36 11.17 -4.34
N ALA A 188 -15.17 12.23 -5.11
CA ALA A 188 -15.26 12.16 -6.57
C ALA A 188 -14.26 11.16 -7.20
N GLN A 189 -13.10 10.94 -6.57
CA GLN A 189 -12.02 10.14 -7.11
C GLN A 189 -11.57 9.03 -6.15
N GLY A 190 -12.43 8.59 -5.25
CA GLY A 190 -12.06 7.53 -4.33
C GLY A 190 -12.99 7.40 -3.13
N TYR A 191 -12.52 6.67 -2.15
CA TYR A 191 -13.21 6.42 -0.89
C TYR A 191 -12.21 6.04 0.20
N THR A 192 -12.62 6.16 1.46
CA THR A 192 -11.85 5.63 2.59
C THR A 192 -12.49 4.36 3.13
N VAL A 193 -11.68 3.45 3.64
CA VAL A 193 -12.10 2.16 4.23
C VAL A 193 -11.55 2.06 5.64
N ALA A 194 -12.39 1.61 6.57
CA ALA A 194 -11.97 1.18 7.89
C ALA A 194 -12.04 -0.35 8.03
N ASP A 195 -11.02 -0.94 8.65
CA ASP A 195 -11.07 -2.29 9.18
C ASP A 195 -11.66 -2.23 10.58
N VAL A 196 -12.84 -2.82 10.79
CA VAL A 196 -13.59 -2.68 12.03
C VAL A 196 -13.91 -4.02 12.69
N ASN A 197 -13.90 -4.03 14.01
CA ASN A 197 -14.40 -5.12 14.82
C ASN A 197 -15.87 -4.88 15.18
N CYS A 198 -16.76 -5.74 14.72
CA CYS A 198 -18.19 -5.69 14.98
C CYS A 198 -18.64 -6.94 15.75
N PRO A 199 -18.56 -6.96 17.08
CA PRO A 199 -18.97 -8.12 17.88
C PRO A 199 -20.42 -8.53 17.56
N GLY A 200 -20.63 -9.80 17.27
CA GLY A 200 -21.95 -10.29 16.82
C GLY A 200 -22.34 -9.86 15.41
N GLY A 201 -21.44 -9.21 14.65
CA GLY A 201 -21.69 -8.76 13.28
C GLY A 201 -22.54 -7.49 13.14
N VAL A 202 -22.80 -6.79 14.24
CA VAL A 202 -23.67 -5.61 14.33
C VAL A 202 -22.96 -4.43 15.01
N ALA A 203 -23.54 -3.22 14.84
CA ALA A 203 -23.06 -2.02 15.52
C ALA A 203 -23.26 -2.12 17.06
N PRO A 204 -22.46 -1.40 17.88
CA PRO A 204 -21.36 -0.52 17.45
C PRO A 204 -20.11 -1.31 17.05
N CYS A 205 -19.47 -0.86 16.00
CA CYS A 205 -18.16 -1.38 15.60
C CYS A 205 -17.04 -0.48 16.13
N THR A 206 -15.87 -1.06 16.33
CA THR A 206 -14.68 -0.35 16.80
C THR A 206 -13.50 -0.58 15.85
N SER A 207 -12.58 0.35 15.80
CA SER A 207 -11.32 0.27 15.07
C SER A 207 -10.16 0.63 16.00
N GLN A 208 -8.95 0.38 15.56
CA GLN A 208 -7.72 0.72 16.27
C GLN A 208 -6.82 1.57 15.36
N ALA A 209 -5.66 1.96 15.88
CA ALA A 209 -4.62 2.60 15.10
C ALA A 209 -4.30 1.84 13.81
N TYR A 210 -4.07 2.58 12.72
CA TYR A 210 -3.72 2.06 11.40
C TYR A 210 -4.80 1.20 10.72
N ASP A 211 -6.04 1.26 11.16
CA ASP A 211 -7.15 0.51 10.56
C ASP A 211 -7.83 1.21 9.38
N TYR A 212 -7.28 2.29 8.90
CA TYR A 212 -7.89 3.13 7.87
C TYR A 212 -6.99 3.26 6.66
N ILE A 213 -7.58 3.35 5.47
CA ILE A 213 -6.82 3.56 4.24
C ILE A 213 -7.65 4.30 3.20
N GLU A 214 -6.98 5.12 2.39
CA GLU A 214 -7.56 5.71 1.21
C GLU A 214 -7.42 4.79 0.00
N VAL A 215 -8.50 4.67 -0.77
CA VAL A 215 -8.55 3.96 -2.04
C VAL A 215 -8.84 4.99 -3.14
N PHE A 216 -7.80 5.36 -3.88
CA PHE A 216 -7.85 6.41 -4.88
C PHE A 216 -8.14 5.84 -6.26
N SER A 217 -9.15 6.39 -6.94
CA SER A 217 -9.49 6.10 -8.33
C SER A 217 -9.54 7.40 -9.14
N PHE A 218 -9.29 7.33 -10.44
CA PHE A 218 -9.34 8.52 -11.31
C PHE A 218 -10.77 8.92 -11.71
N SER A 219 -11.77 8.22 -11.22
CA SER A 219 -13.19 8.43 -11.47
C SER A 219 -14.02 8.07 -10.25
N ALA A 220 -15.32 8.34 -10.28
CA ALA A 220 -16.23 7.92 -9.23
C ALA A 220 -16.06 6.42 -8.92
N PRO A 221 -15.82 6.04 -7.64
CA PRO A 221 -15.49 4.68 -7.26
C PRO A 221 -16.65 3.71 -7.51
N ALA A 222 -16.32 2.55 -8.06
CA ALA A 222 -17.28 1.50 -8.35
C ALA A 222 -16.71 0.12 -7.99
N ASP A 223 -17.60 -0.83 -7.73
CA ASP A 223 -17.26 -2.22 -7.48
C ASP A 223 -16.94 -3.01 -8.76
N GLN A 224 -16.64 -4.30 -8.63
CA GLN A 224 -16.35 -5.21 -9.74
C GLN A 224 -17.54 -5.36 -10.72
N ASN A 225 -18.74 -4.98 -10.30
CA ASN A 225 -19.97 -5.01 -11.12
C ASN A 225 -20.30 -3.63 -11.72
N ARG A 226 -19.43 -2.63 -11.52
CA ARG A 226 -19.60 -1.23 -11.92
C ARG A 226 -20.74 -0.50 -11.19
N LEU A 227 -21.10 -0.96 -10.00
CA LEU A 227 -22.03 -0.25 -9.13
C LEU A 227 -21.24 0.73 -8.25
N PHE A 228 -21.77 1.94 -8.09
CA PHE A 228 -21.10 2.96 -7.27
C PHE A 228 -21.00 2.52 -5.80
N ILE A 229 -19.84 2.79 -5.22
CA ILE A 229 -19.56 2.57 -3.80
C ILE A 229 -20.32 3.62 -2.98
N SER A 230 -20.80 3.22 -1.82
CA SER A 230 -21.54 4.07 -0.90
C SER A 230 -20.92 4.08 0.50
N GLU A 231 -21.03 5.20 1.19
CA GLU A 231 -20.66 5.32 2.61
C GLU A 231 -21.51 4.37 3.47
N GLY A 232 -20.90 3.73 4.45
CA GLY A 232 -21.51 2.67 5.26
C GLY A 232 -21.56 1.31 4.56
N GLN A 233 -21.06 1.19 3.33
CA GLN A 233 -21.06 -0.09 2.59
C GLN A 233 -19.97 -1.02 3.11
N THR A 234 -20.35 -2.26 3.41
CA THR A 234 -19.38 -3.32 3.64
C THR A 234 -18.85 -3.87 2.33
N ILE A 235 -17.54 -4.05 2.25
CA ILE A 235 -16.86 -4.64 1.10
C ILE A 235 -16.16 -5.95 1.52
N THR A 236 -15.94 -6.84 0.58
CA THR A 236 -15.20 -8.10 0.84
C THR A 236 -13.70 -7.95 0.62
N GLY A 237 -13.27 -6.83 0.05
CA GLY A 237 -11.87 -6.51 -0.14
C GLY A 237 -11.64 -5.50 -1.24
N PHE A 238 -10.39 -5.17 -1.45
CA PHE A 238 -9.92 -4.34 -2.55
C PHE A 238 -8.51 -4.77 -2.96
N ALA A 239 -8.10 -4.41 -4.16
CA ALA A 239 -6.76 -4.63 -4.68
C ALA A 239 -6.28 -3.39 -5.43
N GLY A 240 -4.98 -3.16 -5.47
CA GLY A 240 -4.36 -2.06 -6.19
C GLY A 240 -2.89 -1.90 -5.86
N GLY A 241 -2.27 -0.87 -6.42
CA GLY A 241 -0.90 -0.49 -6.11
C GLY A 241 -0.83 0.40 -4.88
N ILE A 242 0.02 0.06 -3.93
CA ILE A 242 0.30 0.95 -2.80
C ILE A 242 1.25 2.05 -3.29
N THR A 243 0.90 3.27 -2.98
CA THR A 243 1.69 4.46 -3.29
C THR A 243 1.69 5.39 -2.10
N GLU A 244 2.86 5.89 -1.77
CA GLU A 244 3.03 6.98 -0.82
C GLU A 244 2.93 8.29 -1.58
N PHE A 245 1.77 8.93 -1.60
CA PHE A 245 1.53 10.17 -2.33
C PHE A 245 1.54 11.38 -1.40
N ASP A 246 2.62 12.15 -1.44
CA ASP A 246 2.81 13.34 -0.58
C ASP A 246 2.59 13.05 0.92
N GLY A 247 3.02 11.86 1.38
CA GLY A 247 2.88 11.41 2.75
C GLY A 247 1.57 10.70 3.07
N LEU A 248 0.67 10.56 2.11
CA LEU A 248 -0.56 9.79 2.24
C LEU A 248 -0.36 8.39 1.65
N THR A 249 -0.60 7.38 2.45
CA THR A 249 -0.65 6.00 1.97
C THR A 249 -1.98 5.75 1.25
N GLU A 250 -1.91 5.49 -0.04
CA GLU A 250 -3.11 5.24 -0.84
C GLU A 250 -3.01 3.96 -1.68
N ILE A 251 -4.17 3.40 -2.02
CA ILE A 251 -4.29 2.32 -3.00
C ILE A 251 -4.71 2.94 -4.34
N GLY A 252 -3.75 3.00 -5.27
CA GLY A 252 -3.99 3.49 -6.63
C GLY A 252 -4.49 2.40 -7.58
N PHE A 253 -5.19 2.81 -8.64
CA PHE A 253 -5.77 1.91 -9.65
C PHE A 253 -6.58 0.76 -9.05
N PRO A 254 -7.54 1.05 -8.17
CA PRO A 254 -8.19 0.06 -7.34
C PRO A 254 -9.15 -0.84 -8.11
N GLN A 255 -9.28 -2.06 -7.60
CA GLN A 255 -10.39 -2.95 -7.88
C GLN A 255 -11.09 -3.27 -6.56
N THR A 256 -12.37 -2.91 -6.42
CA THR A 256 -13.15 -3.10 -5.20
C THR A 256 -14.08 -4.30 -5.35
N PHE A 257 -14.15 -5.14 -4.32
CA PHE A 257 -14.96 -6.35 -4.31
C PHE A 257 -16.09 -6.22 -3.28
N VAL A 258 -17.32 -6.43 -3.76
CA VAL A 258 -18.54 -6.44 -2.96
C VAL A 258 -19.16 -7.84 -3.04
N GLY A 259 -19.40 -8.46 -1.91
CA GLY A 259 -19.98 -9.80 -1.84
C GLY A 259 -21.50 -9.80 -1.71
N PRO A 260 -22.14 -10.98 -1.83
CA PRO A 260 -23.60 -11.10 -1.73
C PRO A 260 -24.16 -10.77 -0.34
N THR A 261 -23.32 -10.74 0.68
CA THR A 261 -23.68 -10.39 2.06
C THR A 261 -23.32 -8.95 2.42
N SER A 262 -22.83 -8.16 1.45
CA SER A 262 -22.54 -6.75 1.67
C SER A 262 -23.82 -5.98 1.94
N VAL A 263 -23.73 -5.06 2.92
CA VAL A 263 -24.83 -4.19 3.32
C VAL A 263 -24.36 -2.73 3.28
N ILE A 264 -25.29 -1.81 3.16
CA ILE A 264 -25.06 -0.37 3.35
C ILE A 264 -25.72 0.00 4.67
N ASP A 265 -24.92 0.20 5.72
CA ASP A 265 -25.37 0.55 7.05
C ASP A 265 -24.32 1.46 7.72
N LYS A 266 -24.61 2.74 7.81
CA LYS A 266 -23.72 3.73 8.44
C LYS A 266 -23.48 3.48 9.93
N ALA A 267 -24.34 2.71 10.59
CA ALA A 267 -24.12 2.34 11.99
C ALA A 267 -22.89 1.41 12.18
N LEU A 268 -22.41 0.76 11.11
CA LEU A 268 -21.19 -0.04 11.13
C LEU A 268 -19.91 0.80 11.03
N GLU A 269 -20.00 2.08 10.67
CA GLU A 269 -18.83 2.96 10.69
C GLU A 269 -18.32 3.08 12.13
N PRO A 270 -16.99 3.06 12.34
CA PRO A 270 -16.43 3.25 13.67
C PRO A 270 -16.73 4.67 14.18
N ALA A 271 -16.68 4.83 15.49
CA ALA A 271 -16.77 6.16 16.07
C ALA A 271 -15.67 7.07 15.54
N VAL A 272 -16.02 8.32 15.24
CA VAL A 272 -15.06 9.34 14.79
C VAL A 272 -13.98 9.53 15.86
N ALA A 273 -12.72 9.54 15.47
CA ALA A 273 -11.62 9.82 16.38
C ALA A 273 -11.72 11.26 16.91
N LYS A 274 -11.48 11.44 18.21
CA LYS A 274 -11.47 12.77 18.81
C LYS A 274 -10.05 13.28 18.92
N PHE A 275 -9.84 14.45 18.37
CA PHE A 275 -8.56 15.14 18.50
C PHE A 275 -8.31 15.56 19.96
N ASP A 276 -7.06 15.40 20.40
CA ASP A 276 -6.56 15.90 21.67
C ASP A 276 -5.27 16.71 21.43
N GLN A 277 -5.08 17.79 22.19
CA GLN A 277 -3.89 18.66 22.05
C GLN A 277 -2.56 17.92 22.27
N THR A 278 -2.58 16.82 22.99
CA THR A 278 -1.39 15.99 23.20
C THR A 278 -0.87 15.35 21.92
N TRP A 279 -1.68 15.28 20.86
CA TRP A 279 -1.24 14.74 19.55
C TRP A 279 -0.06 15.52 18.99
N PHE A 280 0.02 16.82 19.22
CA PHE A 280 1.16 17.63 18.80
C PHE A 280 2.43 17.36 19.62
N THR A 281 2.31 16.87 20.84
CA THR A 281 3.43 16.64 21.78
C THR A 281 3.95 15.21 21.76
N THR A 282 3.22 14.28 21.16
CA THR A 282 3.57 12.84 21.03
C THR A 282 4.26 12.53 19.71
N ASN A 283 5.07 13.45 19.21
CA ASN A 283 5.70 13.32 17.89
C ASN A 283 4.70 13.12 16.74
N LYS A 284 3.46 13.57 16.95
CA LYS A 284 2.35 13.46 15.98
C LYS A 284 1.95 12.04 15.59
N ILE A 285 2.39 11.02 16.33
CA ILE A 285 2.08 9.62 16.03
C ILE A 285 0.57 9.36 15.92
N HIS A 286 -0.26 10.05 16.72
CA HIS A 286 -1.69 9.86 16.69
C HIS A 286 -2.36 10.39 15.41
N PHE A 287 -1.73 11.32 14.72
CA PHE A 287 -2.19 11.71 13.39
C PHE A 287 -1.94 10.57 12.40
N GLU A 288 -0.75 9.97 12.42
CA GLU A 288 -0.39 8.83 11.59
C GLU A 288 -1.27 7.61 11.87
N GLU A 289 -1.50 7.29 13.14
CA GLU A 289 -2.41 6.22 13.58
C GLU A 289 -3.85 6.39 13.06
N ASN A 290 -4.23 7.61 12.69
CA ASN A 290 -5.57 7.97 12.22
C ASN A 290 -5.58 8.51 10.78
N GLU A 291 -4.52 8.31 10.02
CA GLU A 291 -4.50 8.64 8.61
C GLU A 291 -5.70 7.99 7.87
N ALA A 292 -6.34 8.73 6.98
CA ALA A 292 -7.57 8.35 6.27
C ALA A 292 -8.81 8.09 7.16
N ASN A 293 -8.73 8.31 8.48
CA ASN A 293 -9.86 8.27 9.40
C ASN A 293 -10.62 9.60 9.47
N ALA A 294 -11.87 9.56 9.90
CA ALA A 294 -12.60 10.74 10.29
C ALA A 294 -12.12 11.25 11.66
N LEU A 295 -11.72 12.51 11.73
CA LEU A 295 -11.27 13.19 12.94
C LEU A 295 -12.25 14.30 13.32
N GLU A 296 -12.64 14.36 14.58
CA GLU A 296 -13.48 15.42 15.17
C GLU A 296 -12.61 16.36 16.00
N ILE A 297 -12.76 17.66 15.76
CA ILE A 297 -12.12 18.73 16.53
C ILE A 297 -13.21 19.61 17.11
N ASP A 298 -13.23 19.70 18.42
CA ASP A 298 -14.18 20.50 19.17
C ASP A 298 -13.60 21.89 19.51
N GLY A 299 -14.37 22.95 19.29
CA GLY A 299 -14.08 24.28 19.79
C GLY A 299 -12.87 25.00 19.18
N ALA A 300 -12.57 24.77 17.93
CA ALA A 300 -11.41 25.38 17.26
C ALA A 300 -11.65 26.82 16.80
N VAL A 301 -10.62 27.67 16.89
CA VAL A 301 -10.66 29.07 16.40
C VAL A 301 -10.23 29.10 14.94
N VAL A 302 -11.01 29.78 14.09
CA VAL A 302 -10.62 29.99 12.67
C VAL A 302 -9.56 31.07 12.59
N CYS A 303 -8.43 30.73 11.98
CA CYS A 303 -7.30 31.64 11.80
C CYS A 303 -7.51 32.64 10.65
N PRO A 304 -6.81 33.79 10.64
CA PRO A 304 -6.79 34.69 9.49
C PRO A 304 -6.39 33.95 8.21
N LEU A 305 -7.11 34.23 7.13
CA LEU A 305 -6.82 33.63 5.83
C LEU A 305 -5.49 34.15 5.27
N ASP A 306 -4.71 33.26 4.73
CA ASP A 306 -3.39 33.54 4.17
C ASP A 306 -3.31 33.18 2.68
N ALA A 307 -2.09 33.17 2.12
CA ALA A 307 -1.86 32.84 0.71
C ALA A 307 -2.28 31.39 0.37
N THR A 308 -2.26 30.47 1.33
CA THR A 308 -2.66 29.07 1.10
C THR A 308 -4.17 29.00 0.81
N TYR A 309 -4.98 29.83 1.44
CA TYR A 309 -6.40 29.93 1.12
C TYR A 309 -6.64 30.46 -0.30
N THR A 310 -5.89 31.48 -0.70
CA THR A 310 -6.04 32.05 -2.05
C THR A 310 -5.76 31.00 -3.12
N THR A 311 -4.69 30.22 -2.93
CA THR A 311 -4.19 29.25 -3.93
C THR A 311 -4.93 27.91 -3.88
N TYR A 312 -5.09 27.34 -2.67
CA TYR A 312 -5.55 25.96 -2.49
C TYR A 312 -6.90 25.85 -1.77
N LYS A 313 -7.52 26.97 -1.39
CA LYS A 313 -8.73 27.00 -0.54
C LYS A 313 -8.54 26.34 0.84
N GLN A 314 -7.28 26.23 1.25
CA GLN A 314 -6.88 25.69 2.54
C GLN A 314 -6.91 26.82 3.57
N TRP A 315 -7.67 26.63 4.63
CA TRP A 315 -7.72 27.52 5.78
C TRP A 315 -7.27 26.80 7.04
N LYS A 316 -6.95 27.54 8.10
CA LYS A 316 -6.35 26.97 9.31
C LYS A 316 -7.22 27.19 10.51
N ILE A 317 -7.16 26.24 11.43
CA ILE A 317 -7.80 26.33 12.74
C ILE A 317 -6.76 26.13 13.83
N ASP A 318 -6.97 26.85 14.93
CA ASP A 318 -6.28 26.64 16.19
C ASP A 318 -7.18 25.77 17.10
N PRO A 319 -6.84 24.52 17.30
CA PRO A 319 -7.67 23.60 18.07
C PRO A 319 -7.54 23.82 19.58
N SER A 320 -6.64 24.70 20.06
CA SER A 320 -6.56 25.01 21.49
C SER A 320 -7.77 25.73 22.06
N GLY A 321 -8.63 26.27 21.19
CA GLY A 321 -9.89 26.92 21.58
C GLY A 321 -9.72 28.24 22.34
N VAL A 322 -8.51 28.73 22.54
CA VAL A 322 -8.24 29.98 23.24
C VAL A 322 -8.53 31.14 22.31
N GLY A 323 -9.78 31.58 22.32
CA GLY A 323 -10.45 32.48 21.41
C GLY A 323 -9.85 33.82 21.11
N SER A 324 -8.70 33.89 20.48
CA SER A 324 -8.24 35.13 19.83
C SER A 324 -7.46 34.82 18.54
N ALA A 325 -7.52 35.74 17.57
CA ALA A 325 -6.67 35.68 16.39
C ALA A 325 -5.14 35.63 16.73
N ALA A 326 -4.76 35.97 17.95
CA ALA A 326 -3.39 35.84 18.48
C ALA A 326 -2.98 34.38 18.72
N ALA A 327 -3.93 33.47 18.97
CA ALA A 327 -3.65 32.03 19.16
C ALA A 327 -3.15 31.38 17.87
N CYS A 328 -3.53 31.88 16.71
CA CYS A 328 -3.08 31.40 15.39
C CYS A 328 -1.60 31.63 15.07
N GLY A 329 -0.84 32.22 15.97
CA GLY A 329 0.63 32.32 15.88
C GLY A 329 1.36 31.06 16.35
N SER A 330 0.64 30.06 16.87
CA SER A 330 1.23 28.77 17.28
C SER A 330 1.65 27.93 16.09
N LYS A 331 2.56 26.97 16.31
CA LYS A 331 2.94 25.99 15.29
C LYS A 331 1.92 24.84 15.17
N ASP A 332 1.03 24.72 16.15
CA ASP A 332 0.14 23.60 16.34
C ASP A 332 -1.22 23.91 15.73
N LEU A 333 -1.24 24.09 14.42
CA LEU A 333 -2.45 24.37 13.64
C LEU A 333 -2.82 23.15 12.82
N ILE A 334 -4.14 22.99 12.60
CA ILE A 334 -4.68 22.00 11.67
C ILE A 334 -5.25 22.75 10.48
N SER A 335 -5.01 22.21 9.29
CA SER A 335 -5.55 22.74 8.05
C SER A 335 -6.91 22.13 7.75
N VAL A 336 -7.75 22.88 7.03
CA VAL A 336 -9.06 22.42 6.58
C VAL A 336 -9.23 22.78 5.11
N ILE A 337 -9.68 21.83 4.29
CA ILE A 337 -10.13 22.08 2.92
C ILE A 337 -11.58 21.64 2.83
N SER A 338 -12.49 22.63 2.74
CA SER A 338 -13.94 22.40 2.64
C SER A 338 -14.50 22.74 1.25
N ALA A 339 -13.70 23.32 0.38
CA ALA A 339 -14.10 23.77 -0.93
C ALA A 339 -14.62 22.62 -1.81
N GLY A 340 -15.74 22.84 -2.48
CA GLY A 340 -16.37 21.85 -3.37
C GLY A 340 -17.25 20.83 -2.66
N VAL A 341 -17.21 20.78 -1.33
CA VAL A 341 -18.04 19.87 -0.49
C VAL A 341 -18.99 20.65 0.39
N VAL A 342 -18.51 21.72 1.02
CA VAL A 342 -19.30 22.57 1.92
C VAL A 342 -19.29 23.98 1.38
N ASP A 343 -20.49 24.56 1.17
CA ASP A 343 -20.64 25.97 0.81
C ASP A 343 -20.48 26.84 2.06
N LEU A 344 -19.22 27.10 2.40
CA LEU A 344 -18.81 27.85 3.58
C LEU A 344 -17.73 28.86 3.19
N ASP A 345 -17.95 30.13 3.53
CA ASP A 345 -16.89 31.15 3.49
C ASP A 345 -16.17 31.22 4.84
N PRO A 346 -14.97 30.66 4.98
CA PRO A 346 -14.22 30.69 6.24
C PRO A 346 -13.83 32.12 6.64
N GLY A 347 -13.81 33.07 5.69
CA GLY A 347 -13.55 34.48 5.99
C GLY A 347 -14.57 35.09 6.97
N THR A 348 -15.79 34.62 6.95
CA THR A 348 -16.86 35.06 7.87
C THR A 348 -16.67 34.51 9.29
N LEU A 349 -15.82 33.49 9.44
CA LEU A 349 -15.56 32.79 10.71
C LEU A 349 -14.23 33.19 11.35
N VAL A 350 -13.39 34.00 10.67
CA VAL A 350 -12.08 34.39 11.21
C VAL A 350 -12.20 34.98 12.61
N GLY A 351 -11.41 34.45 13.54
CA GLY A 351 -11.42 34.84 14.95
C GLY A 351 -12.57 34.29 15.76
N LYS A 352 -13.48 33.53 15.16
CA LYS A 352 -14.59 32.88 15.87
C LYS A 352 -14.25 31.43 16.20
N VAL A 353 -14.87 30.92 17.24
CA VAL A 353 -14.86 29.51 17.60
C VAL A 353 -15.86 28.76 16.73
N VAL A 354 -15.43 27.74 16.05
CA VAL A 354 -16.27 26.73 15.40
C VAL A 354 -16.51 25.61 16.42
N PRO A 355 -17.74 25.35 16.82
CA PRO A 355 -18.04 24.37 17.87
C PRO A 355 -17.52 22.97 17.55
N LYS A 356 -17.65 22.54 16.28
CA LYS A 356 -17.20 21.24 15.85
C LYS A 356 -16.85 21.23 14.37
N ILE A 357 -15.74 20.59 14.04
CA ILE A 357 -15.35 20.26 12.68
C ILE A 357 -15.01 18.76 12.63
N VAL A 358 -15.59 18.05 11.69
CA VAL A 358 -15.29 16.65 11.40
C VAL A 358 -14.78 16.56 9.96
N GLY A 359 -13.85 15.65 9.67
CA GLY A 359 -13.43 15.38 8.31
C GLY A 359 -12.40 14.29 8.25
N ILE A 360 -12.13 13.82 7.04
CA ILE A 360 -11.10 12.80 6.79
C ILE A 360 -9.74 13.45 6.97
N LEU A 361 -8.91 12.83 7.80
CA LEU A 361 -7.56 13.27 8.09
C LEU A 361 -6.60 12.77 7.01
N ARG A 362 -5.84 13.70 6.42
CA ARG A 362 -4.83 13.39 5.41
C ARG A 362 -3.57 14.20 5.64
N PRO A 363 -2.38 13.62 5.50
CA PRO A 363 -1.13 14.38 5.45
C PRO A 363 -0.93 15.03 4.09
N ILE A 364 -0.13 16.09 4.05
CA ILE A 364 0.51 16.61 2.85
C ILE A 364 1.97 16.89 3.18
N ASN A 365 2.87 16.16 2.53
CA ASN A 365 4.31 16.25 2.70
C ASN A 365 4.98 16.60 1.36
N ILE A 366 5.12 17.88 1.07
CA ILE A 366 5.76 18.38 -0.16
C ILE A 366 6.94 19.28 0.21
N GLY A 367 8.15 18.74 0.14
CA GLY A 367 9.36 19.49 0.46
C GLY A 367 9.40 19.94 1.92
N SER A 368 9.32 21.26 2.16
CA SER A 368 9.25 21.82 3.52
C SER A 368 7.82 22.05 4.03
N PHE A 369 6.82 21.73 3.23
CA PHE A 369 5.41 21.90 3.56
C PHE A 369 4.86 20.58 4.09
N ASN A 370 4.80 20.46 5.42
CA ASN A 370 4.36 19.25 6.11
C ASN A 370 3.20 19.62 7.02
N VAL A 371 1.98 19.24 6.63
CA VAL A 371 0.75 19.61 7.35
C VAL A 371 -0.23 18.45 7.38
N TRP A 372 -1.04 18.42 8.43
CA TRP A 372 -2.22 17.58 8.49
C TRP A 372 -3.45 18.40 8.09
N ILE A 373 -4.27 17.83 7.23
CA ILE A 373 -5.47 18.49 6.68
C ILE A 373 -6.69 17.64 6.97
N ILE A 374 -7.76 18.31 7.37
CA ILE A 374 -9.09 17.70 7.51
C ILE A 374 -9.92 18.06 6.27
N TYR A 375 -10.53 17.04 5.68
CA TYR A 375 -11.46 17.16 4.56
C TYR A 375 -12.88 16.84 5.03
N PRO A 376 -13.74 17.83 5.33
CA PRO A 376 -15.15 17.61 5.63
C PRO A 376 -15.85 16.87 4.48
N ARG A 377 -16.71 15.93 4.81
CA ARG A 377 -17.43 15.08 3.84
C ARG A 377 -18.74 15.73 3.39
N SER A 378 -19.32 16.57 4.26
CA SER A 378 -20.59 17.24 4.02
C SER A 378 -20.74 18.49 4.90
N ALA A 379 -21.80 19.28 4.65
CA ALA A 379 -22.12 20.44 5.46
C ALA A 379 -22.40 20.09 6.94
N ALA A 380 -22.85 18.87 7.24
CA ALA A 380 -23.09 18.40 8.60
C ALA A 380 -21.79 18.21 9.41
N ASP A 381 -20.65 18.12 8.74
CA ASP A 381 -19.36 17.96 9.40
C ASP A 381 -18.79 19.28 9.97
N ILE A 382 -19.39 20.44 9.65
CA ILE A 382 -18.99 21.73 10.21
C ILE A 382 -20.19 22.38 10.93
N THR A 383 -20.12 22.44 12.24
CA THR A 383 -21.14 23.14 13.05
C THR A 383 -20.69 24.59 13.25
N THR A 384 -21.46 25.53 12.73
CA THR A 384 -21.30 26.99 12.97
C THR A 384 -22.38 27.50 13.92
N ASN A 385 -22.02 28.46 14.77
CA ASN A 385 -22.99 29.16 15.64
C ASN A 385 -23.82 30.15 14.86
#